data_c16ce6b3c29bfb1ac5134d7734b82d9d
#
_entry.id   c16ce6b3c29bfb1ac5134d7734b82d9d
#
_cell.length_a   1.000
_cell.length_b   1.000
_cell.length_c   1.000
_cell.angle_alpha   90.00
_cell.angle_beta   90.00
_cell.angle_gamma   90.00
#
_symmetry.space_group_name_H-M   'P 1'
#
loop_
_entity.id
_entity.type
_entity.pdbx_description
1 polymer ?
#
loop_
_entity_poly.entity_id
_entity_poly.type
_entity_poly.pdbx_seq_one_letter_code
_entity_poly.pdbx_strand_id
1 'polypeptide(L)'
;MGYRGIIFNSVNVGLLNGELGAKVKELNIRTAVVSRKTRTECKKFMKSRGISVDVVIGGHDLDTRYKQFGKPEGDPMIIASAMMYLKASEVVVFGDYSGDRRSSEAAGMTYCNSLSRLMGMLEECPAITSENVDVTGFKVPVTGIIGAICGDVIGSAYEFHPTEDYDFEPFVKRTHVTDDSVATLAVAGWLLGDRSSESLVETFLGVCNRHPNAGWGPNFKKWLRGKDHAPYGGRTNGAQMRVSACGWVADTLEETLDIAGRSAEVSHNSQEGIEGAQAIASAIYLARTGRSKQEIKKYIEEKFGYDLDKTVAEHRATRSKDYVCSQSGPEAIRCWLEADTYEQTIRNAVTLRTDADTVADIAGAIAAATPGMEVPQDWADRCFDMLDDELKGLFVKFTTSMNA
;
A
#
# COMPACT_ATOMS: atom_id res chain seq x y z
N MET A 1 16.21 -18.13 -0.62
CA MET A 1 16.08 -16.71 -1.03
C MET A 1 16.04 -16.69 -2.55
N GLY A 2 15.04 -16.09 -3.15
CA GLY A 2 14.91 -16.06 -4.61
C GLY A 2 15.27 -14.68 -5.17
N TYR A 3 15.63 -14.64 -6.47
CA TYR A 3 15.91 -13.36 -7.14
C TYR A 3 14.61 -12.65 -7.47
N ARG A 4 14.57 -11.35 -7.20
CA ARG A 4 13.41 -10.45 -7.37
C ARG A 4 13.61 -9.39 -8.43
N GLY A 5 14.82 -9.27 -8.93
CA GLY A 5 15.16 -8.29 -9.96
C GLY A 5 16.23 -8.77 -10.91
N ILE A 6 16.15 -8.27 -12.14
CA ILE A 6 17.17 -8.51 -13.17
C ILE A 6 17.61 -7.17 -13.74
N ILE A 7 18.92 -6.93 -13.75
CA ILE A 7 19.52 -5.78 -14.43
C ILE A 7 20.15 -6.24 -15.73
N PHE A 8 19.74 -5.64 -16.84
CA PHE A 8 20.25 -5.88 -18.17
C PHE A 8 21.19 -4.76 -18.63
N ASN A 9 22.11 -5.06 -19.52
CA ASN A 9 22.69 -4.04 -20.38
C ASN A 9 21.74 -3.67 -21.54
N SER A 10 22.03 -2.60 -22.26
CA SER A 10 21.17 -2.11 -23.35
C SER A 10 21.06 -3.02 -24.58
N VAL A 11 21.86 -4.07 -24.66
CA VAL A 11 21.82 -5.06 -25.74
C VAL A 11 20.96 -6.24 -25.31
N ASN A 12 21.26 -6.80 -24.15
CA ASN A 12 20.63 -8.02 -23.63
C ASN A 12 19.19 -7.84 -23.18
N VAL A 13 18.72 -6.61 -22.93
CA VAL A 13 17.31 -6.32 -22.63
C VAL A 13 16.36 -6.80 -23.74
N GLY A 14 16.86 -7.00 -24.97
CA GLY A 14 16.11 -7.58 -26.09
C GLY A 14 15.56 -9.00 -25.82
N LEU A 15 16.15 -9.74 -24.89
CA LEU A 15 15.69 -11.07 -24.47
C LEU A 15 14.31 -11.04 -23.80
N LEU A 16 13.85 -9.88 -23.31
CA LEU A 16 12.52 -9.72 -22.74
C LEU A 16 11.37 -9.86 -23.77
N ASN A 17 11.66 -9.93 -25.07
CA ASN A 17 10.66 -10.22 -26.10
C ASN A 17 10.40 -11.72 -26.31
N GLY A 18 11.15 -12.60 -25.63
CA GLY A 18 11.04 -14.03 -25.76
C GLY A 18 10.54 -14.70 -24.49
N GLU A 19 10.93 -15.96 -24.33
CA GLU A 19 10.59 -16.83 -23.20
C GLU A 19 10.95 -16.20 -21.83
N LEU A 20 12.11 -15.53 -21.75
CA LEU A 20 12.51 -14.82 -20.54
C LEU A 20 11.51 -13.74 -20.15
N GLY A 21 10.96 -12.98 -21.12
CA GLY A 21 9.98 -11.95 -20.83
C GLY A 21 8.65 -12.52 -20.32
N ALA A 22 8.23 -13.68 -20.82
CA ALA A 22 7.08 -14.40 -20.29
C ALA A 22 7.33 -14.84 -18.84
N LYS A 23 8.50 -15.42 -18.56
CA LYS A 23 8.89 -15.86 -17.22
C LYS A 23 9.05 -14.73 -16.22
N VAL A 24 9.61 -13.60 -16.65
CA VAL A 24 9.73 -12.37 -15.84
C VAL A 24 8.36 -11.84 -15.43
N LYS A 25 7.37 -11.87 -16.32
CA LYS A 25 5.99 -11.48 -16.02
C LYS A 25 5.31 -12.46 -15.08
N GLU A 26 5.41 -13.76 -15.38
CA GLU A 26 4.87 -14.85 -14.56
C GLU A 26 5.34 -14.76 -13.11
N LEU A 27 6.63 -14.49 -12.91
CA LEU A 27 7.27 -14.42 -11.60
C LEU A 27 7.24 -13.00 -10.99
N ASN A 28 6.62 -12.02 -11.63
CA ASN A 28 6.57 -10.61 -11.22
C ASN A 28 7.96 -10.03 -10.87
N ILE A 29 8.97 -10.37 -11.70
CA ILE A 29 10.35 -9.94 -11.47
C ILE A 29 10.55 -8.52 -11.99
N ARG A 30 11.13 -7.66 -11.16
CA ARG A 30 11.51 -6.30 -11.53
C ARG A 30 12.64 -6.29 -12.54
N THR A 31 12.60 -5.35 -13.47
CA THR A 31 13.60 -5.24 -14.52
C THR A 31 14.22 -3.86 -14.62
N ALA A 32 15.53 -3.81 -14.83
CA ALA A 32 16.25 -2.56 -15.05
C ALA A 32 17.21 -2.67 -16.24
N VAL A 33 17.49 -1.54 -16.86
CA VAL A 33 18.58 -1.38 -17.83
C VAL A 33 19.61 -0.41 -17.28
N VAL A 34 20.86 -0.88 -17.21
CA VAL A 34 22.03 -0.05 -16.90
C VAL A 34 22.97 -0.01 -18.10
N SER A 35 23.21 1.17 -18.68
CA SER A 35 23.92 1.32 -19.95
C SER A 35 24.85 2.53 -19.95
N ARG A 36 25.91 2.48 -20.77
CA ARG A 36 26.74 3.63 -21.11
C ARG A 36 26.05 4.60 -22.09
N LYS A 37 25.02 4.14 -22.81
CA LYS A 37 24.20 4.98 -23.67
C LYS A 37 23.37 5.94 -22.80
N THR A 38 22.93 7.04 -23.41
CA THR A 38 22.03 7.95 -22.73
C THR A 38 20.68 7.26 -22.43
N ARG A 39 19.97 7.73 -21.42
CA ARG A 39 18.62 7.24 -21.10
C ARG A 39 17.67 7.37 -22.27
N THR A 40 17.78 8.45 -23.03
CA THR A 40 16.98 8.70 -24.24
C THR A 40 17.26 7.66 -25.32
N GLU A 41 18.52 7.31 -25.58
CA GLU A 41 18.88 6.26 -26.54
C GLU A 41 18.37 4.89 -26.10
N CYS A 42 18.51 4.55 -24.81
CA CYS A 42 18.00 3.31 -24.25
C CYS A 42 16.46 3.23 -24.40
N LYS A 43 15.74 4.28 -24.03
CA LYS A 43 14.27 4.35 -24.18
C LYS A 43 13.84 4.24 -25.64
N LYS A 44 14.53 4.92 -26.58
CA LYS A 44 14.24 4.82 -28.03
C LYS A 44 14.43 3.40 -28.55
N PHE A 45 15.53 2.74 -28.14
CA PHE A 45 15.81 1.36 -28.51
C PHE A 45 14.73 0.40 -28.00
N MET A 46 14.34 0.50 -26.75
CA MET A 46 13.31 -0.34 -26.15
C MET A 46 11.94 -0.10 -26.79
N LYS A 47 11.55 1.16 -26.97
CA LYS A 47 10.29 1.52 -27.62
C LYS A 47 10.18 0.96 -29.04
N SER A 48 11.27 0.99 -29.83
CA SER A 48 11.26 0.42 -31.20
C SER A 48 11.09 -1.09 -31.24
N ARG A 49 11.18 -1.79 -30.10
CA ARG A 49 11.05 -3.23 -29.93
C ARG A 49 9.87 -3.66 -29.06
N GLY A 50 9.07 -2.69 -28.60
CA GLY A 50 7.95 -2.98 -27.69
C GLY A 50 8.37 -3.50 -26.32
N ILE A 51 9.61 -3.18 -25.84
CA ILE A 51 10.13 -3.60 -24.55
C ILE A 51 9.83 -2.54 -23.50
N SER A 52 9.36 -2.95 -22.34
CA SER A 52 9.21 -2.13 -21.15
C SER A 52 10.05 -2.69 -20.00
N VAL A 53 10.64 -1.81 -19.20
CA VAL A 53 11.36 -2.14 -17.97
C VAL A 53 11.01 -1.12 -16.89
N ASP A 54 11.15 -1.50 -15.61
CA ASP A 54 10.80 -0.62 -14.48
C ASP A 54 11.78 0.55 -14.33
N VAL A 55 13.09 0.29 -14.56
CA VAL A 55 14.15 1.27 -14.33
C VAL A 55 15.09 1.38 -15.54
N VAL A 56 15.47 2.59 -15.91
CA VAL A 56 16.48 2.86 -16.95
C VAL A 56 17.54 3.82 -16.40
N ILE A 57 18.79 3.39 -16.34
CA ILE A 57 19.94 4.20 -15.97
C ILE A 57 20.87 4.34 -17.17
N GLY A 58 21.02 5.54 -17.68
CA GLY A 58 21.93 5.88 -18.77
C GLY A 58 23.26 6.48 -18.28
N GLY A 59 24.30 6.44 -19.10
CA GLY A 59 25.64 6.90 -18.72
C GLY A 59 25.78 8.39 -18.41
N HIS A 60 24.76 9.19 -18.69
CA HIS A 60 24.72 10.63 -18.39
C HIS A 60 23.65 11.03 -17.37
N ASP A 61 22.90 10.08 -16.82
CA ASP A 61 21.85 10.35 -15.85
C ASP A 61 22.39 10.57 -14.43
N LEU A 62 23.62 10.19 -14.20
CA LEU A 62 24.31 10.44 -12.94
C LEU A 62 24.82 11.88 -12.97
N ASP A 63 24.39 12.67 -11.98
CA ASP A 63 24.86 14.04 -11.74
C ASP A 63 26.40 14.12 -11.95
N THR A 64 26.89 15.29 -12.36
CA THR A 64 28.33 15.53 -12.61
C THR A 64 29.21 15.10 -11.44
N ARG A 65 28.70 15.06 -10.23
CA ARG A 65 29.35 14.51 -9.02
C ARG A 65 29.58 13.00 -9.07
N TYR A 66 28.83 12.27 -9.90
CA TYR A 66 28.91 10.82 -10.06
C TYR A 66 29.51 10.38 -11.41
N LYS A 67 30.07 11.30 -12.21
CA LYS A 67 30.72 10.96 -13.48
C LYS A 67 31.91 10.01 -13.32
N GLN A 68 32.49 9.95 -12.13
CA GLN A 68 33.54 9.00 -11.78
C GLN A 68 33.03 7.59 -11.47
N PHE A 69 31.72 7.41 -11.29
CA PHE A 69 31.06 6.15 -10.89
C PHE A 69 30.39 5.47 -12.10
N GLY A 70 31.14 5.23 -13.16
CA GLY A 70 30.68 4.42 -14.30
C GLY A 70 30.99 2.93 -14.12
N LYS A 71 30.49 2.08 -15.05
CA LYS A 71 31.01 0.70 -15.13
C LYS A 71 32.55 0.75 -15.33
N PRO A 72 33.35 0.00 -14.59
CA PRO A 72 33.03 -1.24 -13.88
C PRO A 72 32.69 -1.12 -12.39
N GLU A 73 32.44 0.08 -11.89
CA GLU A 73 32.07 0.28 -10.49
C GLU A 73 30.65 -0.17 -10.19
N GLY A 74 30.36 -0.48 -8.92
CA GLY A 74 29.07 -1.06 -8.50
C GLY A 74 27.91 -0.06 -8.43
N ASP A 75 28.20 1.25 -8.32
CA ASP A 75 27.19 2.28 -8.03
C ASP A 75 26.00 2.31 -8.98
N PRO A 76 26.14 2.23 -10.32
CA PRO A 76 24.99 2.21 -11.20
C PRO A 76 24.07 0.99 -10.98
N MET A 77 24.62 -0.13 -10.54
CA MET A 77 23.88 -1.34 -10.21
C MET A 77 23.16 -1.19 -8.88
N ILE A 78 23.82 -0.61 -7.87
CA ILE A 78 23.23 -0.30 -6.57
C ILE A 78 22.08 0.70 -6.74
N ILE A 79 22.28 1.75 -7.55
CA ILE A 79 21.21 2.71 -7.84
C ILE A 79 20.04 2.04 -8.54
N ALA A 80 20.29 1.13 -9.51
CA ALA A 80 19.23 0.40 -10.20
C ALA A 80 18.47 -0.50 -9.25
N SER A 81 19.14 -1.23 -8.35
CA SER A 81 18.47 -2.08 -7.37
C SER A 81 17.66 -1.26 -6.37
N ALA A 82 18.20 -0.14 -5.88
CA ALA A 82 17.47 0.77 -5.01
C ALA A 82 16.23 1.37 -5.70
N MET A 83 16.32 1.72 -6.98
CA MET A 83 15.15 2.18 -7.76
C MET A 83 14.14 1.07 -8.06
N MET A 84 14.55 -0.19 -8.01
CA MET A 84 13.66 -1.37 -8.04
C MET A 84 13.15 -1.76 -6.65
N TYR A 85 13.61 -1.08 -5.58
CA TYR A 85 13.33 -1.38 -4.17
C TYR A 85 13.74 -2.81 -3.77
N LEU A 86 14.94 -3.24 -4.23
CA LEU A 86 15.49 -4.56 -3.98
C LEU A 86 16.86 -4.47 -3.31
N LYS A 87 17.18 -5.46 -2.47
CA LYS A 87 18.55 -5.66 -1.93
C LYS A 87 19.47 -6.22 -3.01
N ALA A 88 20.75 -5.95 -2.94
CA ALA A 88 21.74 -6.48 -3.89
C ALA A 88 21.69 -8.02 -4.01
N SER A 89 21.45 -8.71 -2.89
CA SER A 89 21.30 -10.18 -2.85
C SER A 89 20.06 -10.72 -3.58
N GLU A 90 19.09 -9.87 -3.89
CA GLU A 90 17.84 -10.21 -4.59
C GLU A 90 17.92 -9.93 -6.09
N VAL A 91 19.07 -9.43 -6.59
CA VAL A 91 19.24 -8.97 -7.96
C VAL A 91 20.26 -9.81 -8.71
N VAL A 92 19.90 -10.21 -9.93
CA VAL A 92 20.82 -10.80 -10.91
C VAL A 92 21.16 -9.75 -11.95
N VAL A 93 22.46 -9.55 -12.22
CA VAL A 93 22.93 -8.76 -13.35
C VAL A 93 23.17 -9.70 -14.53
N PHE A 94 22.38 -9.51 -15.60
CA PHE A 94 22.54 -10.28 -16.84
C PHE A 94 23.29 -9.47 -17.89
N GLY A 95 24.43 -9.99 -18.32
CA GLY A 95 25.26 -9.33 -19.30
C GLY A 95 26.34 -10.25 -19.87
N ASP A 96 26.92 -9.84 -21.00
CA ASP A 96 27.98 -10.57 -21.70
C ASP A 96 29.31 -9.84 -21.69
N TYR A 97 29.34 -8.67 -21.05
CA TYR A 97 30.51 -7.80 -21.02
C TYR A 97 31.26 -7.88 -19.67
N SER A 98 32.59 -7.89 -19.70
CA SER A 98 33.41 -7.98 -18.49
C SER A 98 33.15 -6.85 -17.47
N GLY A 99 32.71 -5.69 -17.96
CA GLY A 99 32.29 -4.57 -17.11
C GLY A 99 31.00 -4.83 -16.34
N ASP A 100 30.07 -5.62 -16.90
CA ASP A 100 28.82 -5.99 -16.22
C ASP A 100 29.13 -6.90 -15.03
N ARG A 101 30.02 -7.88 -15.24
CA ARG A 101 30.50 -8.77 -14.18
C ARG A 101 31.18 -8.03 -13.04
N ARG A 102 32.15 -7.15 -13.35
CA ARG A 102 32.88 -6.39 -12.31
C ARG A 102 31.96 -5.43 -11.56
N SER A 103 31.01 -4.79 -12.25
CA SER A 103 30.04 -3.92 -11.60
C SER A 103 29.08 -4.70 -10.70
N SER A 104 28.66 -5.91 -11.08
CA SER A 104 27.80 -6.74 -10.24
C SER A 104 28.52 -7.23 -8.99
N GLU A 105 29.79 -7.69 -9.15
CA GLU A 105 30.64 -8.11 -8.04
C GLU A 105 30.89 -6.96 -7.06
N ALA A 106 31.20 -5.75 -7.56
CA ALA A 106 31.38 -4.56 -6.74
C ALA A 106 30.10 -4.11 -6.01
N ALA A 107 28.93 -4.40 -6.59
CA ALA A 107 27.62 -4.13 -6.00
C ALA A 107 27.11 -5.25 -5.06
N GLY A 108 27.85 -6.34 -4.90
CA GLY A 108 27.41 -7.51 -4.12
C GLY A 108 26.24 -8.26 -4.74
N MET A 109 26.08 -8.18 -6.08
CA MET A 109 25.00 -8.82 -6.84
C MET A 109 25.46 -10.07 -7.55
N THR A 110 24.54 -10.96 -7.85
CA THR A 110 24.84 -12.16 -8.64
C THR A 110 25.00 -11.81 -10.12
N TYR A 111 26.05 -12.33 -10.77
CA TYR A 111 26.26 -12.17 -12.21
C TYR A 111 25.88 -13.42 -12.98
N CYS A 112 25.23 -13.23 -14.11
CA CYS A 112 24.86 -14.30 -15.05
C CYS A 112 25.08 -13.83 -16.50
N ASN A 113 25.65 -14.69 -17.34
CA ASN A 113 25.88 -14.44 -18.77
C ASN A 113 25.32 -15.52 -19.69
N SER A 114 24.53 -16.42 -19.13
CA SER A 114 23.88 -17.52 -19.87
C SER A 114 22.38 -17.48 -19.64
N LEU A 115 21.61 -17.44 -20.73
CA LEU A 115 20.15 -17.45 -20.65
C LEU A 115 19.61 -18.71 -19.97
N SER A 116 20.15 -19.89 -20.30
CA SER A 116 19.73 -21.13 -19.67
C SER A 116 20.01 -21.15 -18.17
N ARG A 117 21.18 -20.63 -17.76
CA ARG A 117 21.49 -20.48 -16.33
C ARG A 117 20.55 -19.48 -15.64
N LEU A 118 20.26 -18.33 -16.28
CA LEU A 118 19.31 -17.36 -15.74
C LEU A 118 17.93 -17.99 -15.59
N MET A 119 17.44 -18.69 -16.60
CA MET A 119 16.15 -19.42 -16.54
C MET A 119 16.14 -20.43 -15.39
N GLY A 120 17.16 -21.24 -15.21
CA GLY A 120 17.29 -22.17 -14.09
C GLY A 120 17.32 -21.45 -12.73
N MET A 121 18.02 -20.30 -12.62
CA MET A 121 18.01 -19.49 -11.40
C MET A 121 16.63 -18.90 -11.10
N LEU A 122 15.82 -18.62 -12.12
CA LEU A 122 14.45 -18.14 -11.95
C LEU A 122 13.46 -19.29 -11.65
N GLU A 123 13.73 -20.51 -12.08
CA GLU A 123 12.96 -21.72 -11.73
C GLU A 123 13.19 -22.12 -10.26
N GLU A 124 14.40 -21.93 -9.75
CA GLU A 124 14.73 -22.12 -8.33
C GLU A 124 14.27 -20.98 -7.44
N CYS A 125 13.92 -19.83 -8.05
CA CYS A 125 13.22 -18.80 -7.32
C CYS A 125 11.81 -19.33 -7.05
N PRO A 126 11.40 -19.49 -5.77
CA PRO A 126 9.98 -19.52 -5.52
C PRO A 126 9.47 -18.26 -6.20
N ALA A 127 8.49 -18.41 -7.11
CA ALA A 127 7.78 -17.26 -7.61
C ALA A 127 7.59 -16.35 -6.41
N ILE A 128 7.86 -15.04 -6.56
CA ILE A 128 7.21 -14.08 -5.65
C ILE A 128 5.78 -14.09 -6.15
N THR A 129 5.23 -15.19 -5.90
CA THR A 129 3.88 -15.27 -5.57
C THR A 129 3.82 -14.38 -4.31
N SER A 130 3.12 -13.24 -4.33
CA SER A 130 1.95 -13.30 -3.46
C SER A 130 1.73 -14.78 -3.40
N GLU A 131 2.21 -15.50 -2.33
CA GLU A 131 2.05 -16.96 -2.29
C GLU A 131 0.68 -17.13 -2.89
N ASN A 132 0.57 -17.91 -4.00
CA ASN A 132 -0.74 -18.12 -4.57
C ASN A 132 -1.56 -18.66 -3.42
N VAL A 133 -2.06 -17.75 -2.61
CA VAL A 133 -3.04 -18.07 -1.59
C VAL A 133 -4.15 -18.51 -2.51
N ASP A 134 -4.33 -19.82 -2.59
CA ASP A 134 -5.42 -20.33 -3.39
C ASP A 134 -6.69 -19.70 -2.82
N VAL A 135 -7.09 -18.61 -3.44
CA VAL A 135 -8.31 -17.87 -3.08
C VAL A 135 -9.55 -18.60 -3.61
N THR A 136 -9.33 -19.71 -4.35
CA THR A 136 -10.41 -20.55 -4.88
C THR A 136 -11.21 -21.11 -3.73
N GLY A 137 -12.45 -20.66 -3.57
CA GLY A 137 -13.34 -21.06 -2.48
C GLY A 137 -13.09 -20.32 -1.15
N PHE A 138 -12.23 -19.31 -1.12
CA PHE A 138 -12.12 -18.45 0.06
C PHE A 138 -13.45 -17.71 0.27
N LYS A 139 -14.03 -17.88 1.44
CA LYS A 139 -15.26 -17.17 1.83
C LYS A 139 -14.85 -15.84 2.44
N VAL A 140 -15.17 -14.74 1.77
CA VAL A 140 -14.89 -13.40 2.27
C VAL A 140 -15.66 -13.15 3.56
N PRO A 141 -15.01 -12.79 4.67
CA PRO A 141 -15.72 -12.46 5.90
C PRO A 141 -16.47 -11.13 5.76
N VAL A 142 -17.53 -10.98 6.52
CA VAL A 142 -18.32 -9.73 6.58
C VAL A 142 -17.89 -8.79 7.71
N THR A 143 -16.82 -9.16 8.41
CA THR A 143 -16.18 -8.41 9.50
C THR A 143 -14.67 -8.33 9.25
N GLY A 144 -13.94 -7.55 10.02
CA GLY A 144 -12.51 -7.39 9.84
C GLY A 144 -12.15 -6.21 8.94
N ILE A 145 -10.95 -6.28 8.37
CA ILE A 145 -10.43 -5.21 7.50
C ILE A 145 -11.22 -5.03 6.19
N ILE A 146 -12.10 -5.97 5.86
CA ILE A 146 -13.02 -5.81 4.71
C ILE A 146 -13.92 -4.59 4.85
N GLY A 147 -14.21 -4.17 6.09
CA GLY A 147 -15.00 -2.97 6.34
C GLY A 147 -14.29 -1.69 5.90
N ALA A 148 -12.98 -1.58 6.10
CA ALA A 148 -12.17 -0.49 5.57
C ALA A 148 -12.17 -0.51 4.03
N ILE A 149 -11.82 -1.65 3.44
CA ILE A 149 -11.72 -1.83 1.99
C ILE A 149 -13.04 -1.51 1.28
N CYS A 150 -14.19 -1.94 1.82
CA CYS A 150 -15.48 -1.62 1.21
C CYS A 150 -15.81 -0.13 1.32
N GLY A 151 -15.42 0.52 2.42
CA GLY A 151 -15.56 1.97 2.59
C GLY A 151 -14.78 2.74 1.53
N ASP A 152 -13.49 2.45 1.39
CA ASP A 152 -12.61 2.99 0.36
C ASP A 152 -13.20 2.81 -1.05
N VAL A 153 -13.43 1.55 -1.44
CA VAL A 153 -13.88 1.20 -2.79
C VAL A 153 -15.19 1.90 -3.16
N ILE A 154 -16.17 1.93 -2.26
CA ILE A 154 -17.45 2.61 -2.51
C ILE A 154 -17.25 4.13 -2.53
N GLY A 155 -16.49 4.68 -1.58
CA GLY A 155 -16.19 6.10 -1.46
C GLY A 155 -15.42 6.67 -2.65
N SER A 156 -14.52 5.88 -3.26
CA SER A 156 -13.68 6.28 -4.40
C SER A 156 -14.46 6.86 -5.58
N ALA A 157 -15.68 6.36 -5.78
CA ALA A 157 -16.54 6.86 -6.84
C ALA A 157 -17.03 8.29 -6.60
N TYR A 158 -16.98 8.77 -5.36
CA TYR A 158 -17.61 10.01 -4.91
C TYR A 158 -16.62 11.06 -4.41
N GLU A 159 -15.33 10.76 -4.27
CA GLU A 159 -14.27 11.69 -3.87
C GLU A 159 -14.24 12.95 -4.78
N PHE A 160 -14.16 12.74 -6.10
CA PHE A 160 -14.16 13.81 -7.10
C PHE A 160 -15.55 14.07 -7.74
N HIS A 161 -16.56 13.29 -7.36
CA HIS A 161 -17.93 13.39 -7.85
C HIS A 161 -18.93 13.34 -6.67
N PRO A 162 -18.86 14.31 -5.75
CA PRO A 162 -19.62 14.28 -4.50
C PRO A 162 -21.13 14.25 -4.76
N THR A 163 -21.85 13.50 -3.91
CA THR A 163 -23.29 13.37 -3.97
C THR A 163 -23.97 13.80 -2.66
N GLU A 164 -25.18 14.34 -2.76
CA GLU A 164 -26.09 14.56 -1.62
C GLU A 164 -27.19 13.50 -1.55
N ASP A 165 -27.29 12.69 -2.59
CA ASP A 165 -28.26 11.63 -2.67
C ASP A 165 -27.87 10.51 -1.71
N TYR A 166 -28.69 10.31 -0.67
CA TYR A 166 -28.47 9.27 0.32
C TYR A 166 -28.64 7.86 -0.26
N ASP A 167 -29.48 7.73 -1.30
CA ASP A 167 -29.77 6.47 -1.98
C ASP A 167 -28.84 6.22 -3.18
N PHE A 168 -27.65 6.85 -3.20
CA PHE A 168 -26.66 6.67 -4.26
C PHE A 168 -26.32 5.19 -4.52
N GLU A 169 -25.95 4.87 -5.75
CA GLU A 169 -25.50 3.52 -6.15
C GLU A 169 -24.09 3.22 -5.60
N PRO A 170 -23.91 2.23 -4.71
CA PRO A 170 -22.60 1.93 -4.11
C PRO A 170 -21.52 1.57 -5.13
N PHE A 171 -21.91 0.88 -6.21
CA PHE A 171 -20.98 0.41 -7.23
C PHE A 171 -21.34 0.95 -8.62
N VAL A 172 -20.57 1.90 -9.06
CA VAL A 172 -20.69 2.50 -10.39
C VAL A 172 -19.43 2.24 -11.22
N LYS A 173 -19.44 2.58 -12.51
CA LYS A 173 -18.30 2.30 -13.41
C LYS A 173 -16.95 2.87 -12.94
N ARG A 174 -16.95 3.94 -12.17
CA ARG A 174 -15.74 4.60 -11.64
C ARG A 174 -15.28 4.11 -10.27
N THR A 175 -16.02 3.19 -9.65
CA THR A 175 -15.65 2.55 -8.38
C THR A 175 -14.34 1.76 -8.56
N HIS A 176 -13.35 1.97 -7.70
CA HIS A 176 -12.03 1.35 -7.79
C HIS A 176 -11.34 1.31 -6.43
N VAL A 177 -10.30 0.51 -6.30
CA VAL A 177 -9.43 0.44 -5.12
C VAL A 177 -8.50 1.65 -5.11
N THR A 178 -8.38 2.34 -3.95
CA THR A 178 -7.47 3.49 -3.80
C THR A 178 -6.27 3.17 -2.90
N ASP A 179 -5.49 4.20 -2.58
CA ASP A 179 -4.34 4.08 -1.67
C ASP A 179 -4.75 3.71 -0.23
N ASP A 180 -5.98 3.96 0.18
CA ASP A 180 -6.51 3.56 1.48
C ASP A 180 -6.48 2.03 1.64
N SER A 181 -7.09 1.29 0.72
CA SER A 181 -7.05 -0.19 0.74
C SER A 181 -5.64 -0.74 0.55
N VAL A 182 -4.84 -0.15 -0.35
CA VAL A 182 -3.46 -0.60 -0.60
C VAL A 182 -2.61 -0.43 0.66
N ALA A 183 -2.70 0.73 1.34
CA ALA A 183 -1.95 0.99 2.56
C ALA A 183 -2.45 0.16 3.75
N THR A 184 -3.77 -0.04 3.87
CA THR A 184 -4.37 -0.95 4.85
C THR A 184 -3.83 -2.36 4.72
N LEU A 185 -3.78 -2.90 3.50
CA LEU A 185 -3.25 -4.25 3.24
C LEU A 185 -1.73 -4.33 3.40
N ALA A 186 -0.99 -3.25 3.12
CA ALA A 186 0.43 -3.18 3.44
C ALA A 186 0.67 -3.25 4.96
N VAL A 187 -0.11 -2.51 5.76
CA VAL A 187 -0.04 -2.58 7.24
C VAL A 187 -0.45 -3.97 7.73
N ALA A 188 -1.50 -4.58 7.17
CA ALA A 188 -1.89 -5.96 7.49
C ALA A 188 -0.75 -6.96 7.22
N GLY A 189 -0.05 -6.82 6.08
CA GLY A 189 1.13 -7.63 5.76
C GLY A 189 2.29 -7.43 6.73
N TRP A 190 2.57 -6.18 7.14
CA TRP A 190 3.57 -5.86 8.15
C TRP A 190 3.29 -6.53 9.50
N LEU A 191 2.03 -6.54 9.92
CA LEU A 191 1.61 -7.12 11.21
C LEU A 191 1.79 -8.64 11.28
N LEU A 192 1.92 -9.32 10.15
CA LEU A 192 2.24 -10.76 10.08
C LEU A 192 3.74 -11.05 10.26
N GLY A 193 4.60 -10.02 10.24
CA GLY A 193 6.05 -10.11 10.39
C GLY A 193 6.56 -9.74 11.78
N ASP A 194 7.76 -9.17 11.84
CA ASP A 194 8.43 -8.77 13.08
C ASP A 194 7.92 -7.47 13.70
N ARG A 195 7.05 -6.77 13.00
CA ARG A 195 6.42 -5.49 13.39
C ARG A 195 7.42 -4.37 13.72
N SER A 196 8.65 -4.43 13.16
CA SER A 196 9.62 -3.33 13.29
C SER A 196 9.27 -2.15 12.37
N SER A 197 9.80 -0.96 12.69
CA SER A 197 9.62 0.22 11.83
C SER A 197 10.31 0.04 10.47
N GLU A 198 11.46 -0.62 10.47
CA GLU A 198 12.22 -0.92 9.26
C GLU A 198 11.43 -1.86 8.34
N SER A 199 10.81 -2.91 8.88
CA SER A 199 10.00 -3.84 8.08
C SER A 199 8.73 -3.18 7.56
N LEU A 200 8.15 -2.21 8.28
CA LEU A 200 7.01 -1.43 7.78
C LEU A 200 7.42 -0.55 6.60
N VAL A 201 8.56 0.14 6.68
CA VAL A 201 9.09 0.92 5.56
C VAL A 201 9.33 0.01 4.36
N GLU A 202 9.98 -1.15 4.54
CA GLU A 202 10.19 -2.14 3.47
C GLU A 202 8.85 -2.61 2.86
N THR A 203 7.84 -2.85 3.70
CA THR A 203 6.50 -3.28 3.25
C THR A 203 5.81 -2.20 2.43
N PHE A 204 5.82 -0.93 2.89
CA PHE A 204 5.27 0.17 2.09
C PHE A 204 6.02 0.34 0.77
N LEU A 205 7.34 0.29 0.78
CA LEU A 205 8.13 0.37 -0.46
C LEU A 205 7.82 -0.79 -1.39
N GLY A 206 7.65 -1.97 -0.85
CA GLY A 206 7.30 -3.16 -1.60
C GLY A 206 5.90 -3.08 -2.20
N VAL A 207 4.86 -2.88 -1.39
CA VAL A 207 3.45 -2.92 -1.83
C VAL A 207 3.05 -1.63 -2.55
N CYS A 208 3.24 -0.46 -1.92
CA CYS A 208 2.70 0.80 -2.46
C CYS A 208 3.35 1.24 -3.78
N ASN A 209 4.63 0.93 -4.01
CA ASN A 209 5.28 1.23 -5.29
C ASN A 209 4.80 0.36 -6.45
N ARG A 210 4.21 -0.82 -6.18
CA ARG A 210 3.55 -1.63 -7.21
C ARG A 210 2.17 -1.08 -7.60
N HIS A 211 1.62 -0.19 -6.78
CA HIS A 211 0.33 0.49 -7.00
C HIS A 211 0.52 2.02 -7.19
N PRO A 212 1.31 2.48 -8.18
CA PRO A 212 1.71 3.89 -8.30
C PRO A 212 0.56 4.84 -8.64
N ASN A 213 -0.57 4.31 -9.10
CA ASN A 213 -1.75 5.03 -9.52
C ASN A 213 -2.92 4.95 -8.52
N ALA A 214 -2.66 4.46 -7.31
CA ALA A 214 -3.70 4.26 -6.30
C ALA A 214 -4.30 5.56 -5.71
N GLY A 215 -3.69 6.72 -5.97
CA GLY A 215 -4.22 8.00 -5.44
C GLY A 215 -3.28 8.71 -4.46
N TRP A 216 -2.13 8.13 -4.13
CA TRP A 216 -1.18 8.60 -3.12
C TRP A 216 -1.10 10.11 -2.97
N GLY A 217 -1.28 10.61 -1.77
CA GLY A 217 -1.05 12.01 -1.43
C GLY A 217 0.39 12.48 -1.75
N PRO A 218 0.59 13.77 -2.09
CA PRO A 218 1.87 14.25 -2.63
C PRO A 218 3.06 14.04 -1.70
N ASN A 219 2.88 14.18 -0.38
CA ASN A 219 3.96 13.99 0.60
C ASN A 219 4.33 12.50 0.73
N PHE A 220 3.36 11.60 0.80
CA PHE A 220 3.61 10.17 0.87
C PHE A 220 4.22 9.65 -0.45
N LYS A 221 3.75 10.14 -1.60
CA LYS A 221 4.35 9.86 -2.91
C LYS A 221 5.80 10.32 -3.01
N LYS A 222 6.14 11.49 -2.43
CA LYS A 222 7.51 11.97 -2.32
C LYS A 222 8.34 11.09 -1.38
N TRP A 223 7.77 10.66 -0.26
CA TRP A 223 8.40 9.77 0.70
C TRP A 223 8.68 8.39 0.09
N LEU A 224 7.73 7.78 -0.60
CA LEU A 224 7.92 6.50 -1.34
C LEU A 224 9.07 6.58 -2.36
N ARG A 225 9.29 7.73 -2.99
CA ARG A 225 10.34 7.96 -4.00
C ARG A 225 11.62 8.53 -3.41
N GLY A 226 11.63 8.83 -2.12
CA GLY A 226 12.78 9.37 -1.39
C GLY A 226 13.94 8.38 -1.30
N LYS A 227 15.07 8.82 -0.76
CA LYS A 227 16.25 7.97 -0.58
C LYS A 227 16.42 7.48 0.85
N ASP A 228 16.01 8.29 1.80
CA ASP A 228 16.20 8.05 3.24
C ASP A 228 14.92 7.58 3.95
N HIS A 229 13.76 7.76 3.33
CA HIS A 229 12.44 7.43 3.87
C HIS A 229 12.21 7.91 5.31
N ALA A 230 12.88 9.02 5.68
CA ALA A 230 12.68 9.64 6.98
C ALA A 230 11.24 10.16 7.13
N PRO A 231 10.65 10.07 8.33
CA PRO A 231 9.32 10.62 8.59
C PRO A 231 9.26 12.12 8.28
N TYR A 232 8.15 12.57 7.71
CA TYR A 232 8.01 13.96 7.22
C TYR A 232 7.04 14.83 8.04
N GLY A 233 6.68 14.39 9.25
CA GLY A 233 5.77 15.15 10.12
C GLY A 233 4.34 15.21 9.59
N GLY A 234 3.90 14.20 8.83
CA GLY A 234 2.55 14.14 8.28
C GLY A 234 1.49 14.24 9.38
N ARG A 235 0.44 15.00 9.11
CA ARG A 235 -0.73 15.19 9.98
C ARG A 235 -2.05 14.88 9.27
N THR A 236 -1.96 14.42 8.03
CA THR A 236 -3.11 14.07 7.20
C THR A 236 -3.69 12.71 7.59
N ASN A 237 -4.91 12.46 7.16
CA ASN A 237 -5.69 11.24 7.41
C ASN A 237 -5.06 9.95 6.86
N GLY A 238 -4.00 10.05 6.04
CA GLY A 238 -3.19 8.92 5.61
C GLY A 238 -2.61 8.04 6.75
N ALA A 239 -2.55 8.56 7.99
CA ALA A 239 -2.25 7.76 9.18
C ALA A 239 -3.47 6.95 9.66
N GLN A 240 -4.69 7.51 9.51
CA GLN A 240 -5.94 6.91 9.99
C GLN A 240 -6.50 5.83 9.04
N MET A 241 -6.46 6.09 7.72
CA MET A 241 -7.03 5.23 6.71
C MET A 241 -6.42 3.81 6.71
N ARG A 242 -5.14 3.68 7.03
CA ARG A 242 -4.38 2.42 6.93
C ARG A 242 -4.31 1.60 8.22
N VAL A 243 -4.92 2.08 9.31
CA VAL A 243 -4.67 1.55 10.66
C VAL A 243 -5.63 0.44 11.09
N SER A 244 -6.63 0.12 10.27
CA SER A 244 -7.70 -0.80 10.67
C SER A 244 -7.18 -2.16 11.15
N ALA A 245 -6.19 -2.73 10.47
CA ALA A 245 -5.56 -4.00 10.87
C ALA A 245 -4.95 -3.97 12.27
N CYS A 246 -4.44 -2.81 12.75
CA CYS A 246 -3.90 -2.66 14.10
C CYS A 246 -4.99 -2.86 15.17
N GLY A 247 -6.20 -2.36 14.94
CA GLY A 247 -7.34 -2.55 15.83
C GLY A 247 -7.84 -4.01 15.89
N TRP A 248 -7.54 -4.81 14.87
CA TRP A 248 -7.95 -6.21 14.79
C TRP A 248 -6.93 -7.17 15.39
N VAL A 249 -5.62 -6.94 15.23
CA VAL A 249 -4.57 -7.89 15.60
C VAL A 249 -4.22 -7.86 17.10
N ALA A 250 -4.45 -6.73 17.77
CA ALA A 250 -4.02 -6.52 19.14
C ALA A 250 -4.90 -7.25 20.18
N ASP A 251 -4.28 -7.83 21.20
CA ASP A 251 -4.99 -8.49 22.30
C ASP A 251 -5.42 -7.51 23.41
N THR A 252 -4.76 -6.35 23.49
CA THR A 252 -5.02 -5.32 24.49
C THR A 252 -5.14 -3.93 23.87
N LEU A 253 -5.80 -3.01 24.58
CA LEU A 253 -5.89 -1.61 24.14
C LEU A 253 -4.51 -0.93 24.14
N GLU A 254 -3.62 -1.30 25.10
CA GLU A 254 -2.26 -0.77 25.16
C GLU A 254 -1.44 -1.21 23.93
N GLU A 255 -1.50 -2.48 23.55
CA GLU A 255 -0.89 -2.98 22.32
C GLU A 255 -1.48 -2.30 21.10
N THR A 256 -2.80 -2.09 21.05
CA THR A 256 -3.46 -1.35 19.96
C THR A 256 -2.86 0.04 19.79
N LEU A 257 -2.69 0.78 20.88
CA LEU A 257 -2.10 2.12 20.87
C LEU A 257 -0.65 2.11 20.38
N ASP A 258 0.15 1.12 20.85
CA ASP A 258 1.56 0.99 20.46
C ASP A 258 1.71 0.70 18.98
N ILE A 259 1.08 -0.33 18.46
CA ILE A 259 1.21 -0.70 17.04
C ILE A 259 0.59 0.32 16.10
N ALA A 260 -0.52 0.97 16.48
CA ALA A 260 -1.11 2.04 15.70
C ALA A 260 -0.18 3.25 15.62
N GLY A 261 0.42 3.65 16.74
CA GLY A 261 1.42 4.73 16.78
C GLY A 261 2.61 4.42 15.88
N ARG A 262 3.19 3.21 15.99
CA ARG A 262 4.31 2.78 15.14
C ARG A 262 3.94 2.74 13.66
N SER A 263 2.70 2.37 13.32
CA SER A 263 2.23 2.39 11.92
C SER A 263 2.22 3.80 11.32
N ALA A 264 1.98 4.82 12.16
CA ALA A 264 1.98 6.23 11.75
C ALA A 264 3.40 6.81 11.68
N GLU A 265 4.26 6.50 12.67
CA GLU A 265 5.55 7.14 12.90
C GLU A 265 6.51 7.10 11.71
N VAL A 266 6.47 6.09 10.88
CA VAL A 266 7.37 5.96 9.71
C VAL A 266 7.16 7.05 8.65
N SER A 267 6.05 7.78 8.71
CA SER A 267 5.72 8.86 7.77
C SER A 267 5.00 10.03 8.47
N HIS A 268 3.96 9.75 9.25
CA HIS A 268 3.09 10.71 9.92
C HIS A 268 3.45 10.82 11.41
N ASN A 269 4.72 11.19 11.69
CA ASN A 269 5.26 11.26 13.04
C ASN A 269 4.95 12.59 13.77
N SER A 270 3.98 13.38 13.30
CA SER A 270 3.42 14.47 14.11
C SER A 270 2.55 13.89 15.23
N GLN A 271 2.37 14.64 16.32
CA GLN A 271 1.45 14.26 17.39
C GLN A 271 0.04 13.97 16.83
N GLU A 272 -0.47 14.83 15.97
CA GLU A 272 -1.78 14.68 15.32
C GLU A 272 -1.88 13.40 14.46
N GLY A 273 -0.81 13.05 13.72
CA GLY A 273 -0.78 11.83 12.92
C GLY A 273 -0.77 10.56 13.77
N ILE A 274 0.05 10.53 14.82
CA ILE A 274 0.16 9.39 15.75
C ILE A 274 -1.15 9.21 16.53
N GLU A 275 -1.64 10.27 17.16
CA GLU A 275 -2.90 10.24 17.93
C GLU A 275 -4.10 9.93 17.04
N GLY A 276 -4.09 10.41 15.77
CA GLY A 276 -5.11 10.10 14.79
C GLY A 276 -5.20 8.60 14.50
N ALA A 277 -4.07 7.94 14.24
CA ALA A 277 -4.00 6.49 14.04
C ALA A 277 -4.44 5.74 15.29
N GLN A 278 -3.96 6.16 16.47
CA GLN A 278 -4.32 5.56 17.75
C GLN A 278 -5.82 5.68 18.06
N ALA A 279 -6.44 6.81 17.74
CA ALA A 279 -7.87 7.03 17.96
C ALA A 279 -8.71 6.03 17.14
N ILE A 280 -8.41 5.88 15.85
CA ILE A 280 -9.18 4.98 14.98
C ILE A 280 -8.95 3.51 15.35
N ALA A 281 -7.69 3.08 15.56
CA ALA A 281 -7.41 1.72 15.99
C ALA A 281 -8.07 1.37 17.34
N SER A 282 -8.08 2.32 18.29
CA SER A 282 -8.78 2.16 19.58
C SER A 282 -10.30 2.01 19.41
N ALA A 283 -10.91 2.80 18.54
CA ALA A 283 -12.35 2.69 18.26
C ALA A 283 -12.69 1.31 17.69
N ILE A 284 -11.89 0.78 16.76
CA ILE A 284 -12.03 -0.56 16.19
C ILE A 284 -11.86 -1.64 17.27
N TYR A 285 -10.78 -1.55 18.07
CA TYR A 285 -10.54 -2.50 19.16
C TYR A 285 -11.69 -2.53 20.17
N LEU A 286 -12.14 -1.38 20.62
CA LEU A 286 -13.22 -1.28 21.60
C LEU A 286 -14.54 -1.78 21.02
N ALA A 287 -14.85 -1.50 19.76
CA ALA A 287 -16.05 -1.98 19.08
C ALA A 287 -16.04 -3.51 18.97
N ARG A 288 -14.95 -4.12 18.47
CA ARG A 288 -14.87 -5.59 18.33
C ARG A 288 -14.86 -6.34 19.68
N THR A 289 -14.45 -5.66 20.76
CA THR A 289 -14.49 -6.22 22.12
C THR A 289 -15.80 -5.95 22.85
N GLY A 290 -16.82 -5.44 22.14
CA GLY A 290 -18.20 -5.31 22.61
C GLY A 290 -18.48 -4.07 23.46
N ARG A 291 -17.64 -3.03 23.39
CA ARG A 291 -17.96 -1.75 24.02
C ARG A 291 -19.08 -1.05 23.25
N SER A 292 -19.96 -0.40 23.97
CA SER A 292 -21.05 0.38 23.39
C SER A 292 -20.52 1.63 22.68
N LYS A 293 -21.27 2.15 21.71
CA LYS A 293 -20.98 3.40 21.00
C LYS A 293 -20.75 4.56 21.96
N GLN A 294 -21.50 4.63 23.07
CA GLN A 294 -21.37 5.70 24.07
C GLN A 294 -20.05 5.58 24.85
N GLU A 295 -19.64 4.38 25.23
CA GLU A 295 -18.35 4.16 25.90
C GLU A 295 -17.19 4.49 24.98
N ILE A 296 -17.26 4.12 23.70
CA ILE A 296 -16.25 4.42 22.69
C ILE A 296 -16.18 5.93 22.45
N LYS A 297 -17.32 6.60 22.23
CA LYS A 297 -17.39 8.05 22.09
C LYS A 297 -16.68 8.73 23.26
N LYS A 298 -17.08 8.40 24.48
CA LYS A 298 -16.49 8.98 25.69
C LYS A 298 -14.98 8.76 25.76
N TYR A 299 -14.51 7.53 25.50
CA TYR A 299 -13.07 7.22 25.50
C TYR A 299 -12.29 8.06 24.49
N ILE A 300 -12.80 8.18 23.26
CA ILE A 300 -12.14 8.95 22.20
C ILE A 300 -12.10 10.45 22.53
N GLU A 301 -13.19 11.01 23.05
CA GLU A 301 -13.23 12.41 23.48
C GLU A 301 -12.25 12.70 24.64
N GLU A 302 -12.26 11.86 25.68
CA GLU A 302 -11.40 12.04 26.85
C GLU A 302 -9.89 11.82 26.53
N LYS A 303 -9.57 10.85 25.67
CA LYS A 303 -8.19 10.47 25.39
C LYS A 303 -7.53 11.31 24.30
N PHE A 304 -8.28 11.67 23.24
CA PHE A 304 -7.75 12.31 22.04
C PHE A 304 -8.31 13.73 21.81
N GLY A 305 -9.25 14.17 22.62
CA GLY A 305 -9.81 15.51 22.52
C GLY A 305 -10.68 15.76 21.29
N TYR A 306 -11.22 14.71 20.68
CA TYR A 306 -12.11 14.83 19.53
C TYR A 306 -13.46 15.41 19.97
N ASP A 307 -14.01 16.34 19.19
CA ASP A 307 -15.40 16.79 19.33
C ASP A 307 -16.31 15.85 18.51
N LEU A 308 -16.97 14.94 19.20
CA LEU A 308 -17.90 13.99 18.60
C LEU A 308 -19.37 14.36 18.85
N ASP A 309 -19.68 15.56 19.35
CA ASP A 309 -21.05 16.05 19.51
C ASP A 309 -21.62 16.60 18.21
N LYS A 310 -20.75 17.11 17.33
CA LYS A 310 -21.14 17.65 16.02
C LYS A 310 -21.76 16.55 15.15
N THR A 311 -23.00 16.73 14.75
CA THR A 311 -23.78 15.75 13.98
C THR A 311 -23.29 15.60 12.53
N VAL A 312 -23.65 14.49 11.86
CA VAL A 312 -23.41 14.28 10.42
C VAL A 312 -23.99 15.44 9.59
N ALA A 313 -25.17 15.95 9.95
CA ALA A 313 -25.80 17.07 9.28
C ALA A 313 -24.97 18.37 9.40
N GLU A 314 -24.41 18.63 10.57
CA GLU A 314 -23.55 19.80 10.82
C GLU A 314 -22.20 19.66 10.11
N HIS A 315 -21.60 18.47 10.09
CA HIS A 315 -20.39 18.19 9.27
C HIS A 315 -20.67 18.43 7.79
N ARG A 316 -21.79 17.91 7.28
CA ARG A 316 -22.22 18.11 5.88
C ARG A 316 -22.39 19.59 5.53
N ALA A 317 -22.83 20.42 6.47
CA ALA A 317 -23.01 21.87 6.26
C ALA A 317 -21.67 22.63 6.18
N THR A 318 -20.62 22.17 6.89
CA THR A 318 -19.32 22.87 6.97
C THR A 318 -18.37 22.53 5.83
N ARG A 319 -18.43 21.32 5.26
CA ARG A 319 -17.64 20.87 4.09
C ARG A 319 -16.16 21.25 4.13
N SER A 320 -15.46 20.98 5.21
CA SER A 320 -14.02 21.20 5.23
C SER A 320 -13.29 20.19 4.32
N LYS A 321 -12.18 20.59 3.71
CA LYS A 321 -11.35 19.77 2.84
C LYS A 321 -9.89 19.80 3.30
N ASP A 322 -9.66 19.80 4.61
CA ASP A 322 -8.30 19.93 5.13
C ASP A 322 -7.52 18.60 5.16
N TYR A 323 -8.21 17.47 4.98
CA TYR A 323 -7.62 16.11 4.93
C TYR A 323 -6.72 15.78 6.14
N VAL A 324 -6.93 16.42 7.28
CA VAL A 324 -6.14 16.23 8.50
C VAL A 324 -6.82 15.27 9.45
N CYS A 325 -6.03 14.60 10.31
CA CYS A 325 -6.55 13.62 11.26
C CYS A 325 -7.60 14.18 12.21
N SER A 326 -7.40 15.43 12.69
CA SER A 326 -8.33 16.12 13.59
C SER A 326 -9.68 16.48 12.96
N GLN A 327 -9.82 16.30 11.63
CA GLN A 327 -11.07 16.47 10.92
C GLN A 327 -11.66 15.14 10.45
N SER A 328 -10.93 14.36 9.65
CA SER A 328 -11.46 13.12 9.05
C SER A 328 -11.84 12.08 10.10
N GLY A 329 -11.07 11.97 11.20
CA GLY A 329 -11.37 11.05 12.29
C GLY A 329 -12.71 11.33 12.97
N PRO A 330 -12.96 12.53 13.50
CA PRO A 330 -14.27 12.90 14.06
C PRO A 330 -15.43 12.73 13.08
N GLU A 331 -15.26 13.13 11.81
CA GLU A 331 -16.26 12.96 10.76
C GLU A 331 -16.63 11.48 10.56
N ALA A 332 -15.63 10.61 10.43
CA ALA A 332 -15.83 9.18 10.23
C ALA A 332 -16.48 8.51 11.46
N ILE A 333 -15.96 8.79 12.66
CA ILE A 333 -16.53 8.26 13.91
C ILE A 333 -17.98 8.71 14.06
N ARG A 334 -18.30 9.97 13.71
CA ARG A 334 -19.66 10.48 13.81
C ARG A 334 -20.61 9.80 12.82
N CYS A 335 -20.16 9.51 11.59
CA CYS A 335 -20.93 8.74 10.61
C CYS A 335 -21.34 7.36 11.14
N TRP A 336 -20.42 6.68 11.84
CA TRP A 336 -20.69 5.42 12.50
C TRP A 336 -21.60 5.55 13.72
N LEU A 337 -21.40 6.57 14.57
CA LEU A 337 -22.23 6.79 15.78
C LEU A 337 -23.70 6.96 15.45
N GLU A 338 -24.05 7.66 14.35
CA GLU A 338 -25.41 7.93 13.91
C GLU A 338 -26.07 6.81 13.09
N ALA A 339 -25.32 5.76 12.75
CA ALA A 339 -25.81 4.66 11.91
C ALA A 339 -26.17 3.43 12.75
N ASP A 340 -27.12 2.64 12.29
CA ASP A 340 -27.49 1.34 12.89
C ASP A 340 -26.96 0.16 12.09
N THR A 341 -26.51 0.38 10.85
CA THR A 341 -25.98 -0.64 9.94
C THR A 341 -24.69 -0.18 9.29
N TYR A 342 -23.92 -1.13 8.76
CA TYR A 342 -22.74 -0.83 7.94
C TYR A 342 -23.11 0.07 6.75
N GLU A 343 -24.17 -0.27 6.01
CA GLU A 343 -24.60 0.50 4.83
C GLU A 343 -24.95 1.95 5.20
N GLN A 344 -25.70 2.19 6.28
CA GLN A 344 -25.99 3.56 6.75
C GLN A 344 -24.71 4.32 7.09
N THR A 345 -23.72 3.65 7.69
CA THR A 345 -22.42 4.25 8.00
C THR A 345 -21.74 4.76 6.73
N ILE A 346 -21.67 3.92 5.69
CA ILE A 346 -21.04 4.30 4.41
C ILE A 346 -21.84 5.41 3.72
N ARG A 347 -23.16 5.34 3.74
CA ARG A 347 -24.04 6.38 3.17
C ARG A 347 -23.86 7.73 3.88
N ASN A 348 -23.74 7.73 5.21
CA ASN A 348 -23.42 8.92 5.99
C ASN A 348 -22.07 9.52 5.56
N ALA A 349 -21.01 8.69 5.45
CA ALA A 349 -19.66 9.13 5.12
C ALA A 349 -19.57 9.73 3.70
N VAL A 350 -20.06 9.04 2.70
CA VAL A 350 -20.03 9.48 1.30
C VAL A 350 -20.79 10.81 1.11
N THR A 351 -21.94 10.95 1.75
CA THR A 351 -22.78 12.17 1.62
C THR A 351 -22.27 13.38 2.43
N LEU A 352 -21.17 13.24 3.19
CA LEU A 352 -20.47 14.39 3.75
C LEU A 352 -19.85 15.29 2.66
N ARG A 353 -19.44 14.68 1.54
CA ARG A 353 -18.83 15.38 0.39
C ARG A 353 -17.49 16.03 0.75
N THR A 354 -16.75 15.39 1.62
CA THR A 354 -15.37 15.71 1.98
C THR A 354 -14.42 14.76 1.23
N ASP A 355 -13.61 14.00 1.92
CA ASP A 355 -12.73 12.93 1.46
C ASP A 355 -13.49 11.61 1.52
N ALA A 356 -14.27 11.32 0.48
CA ALA A 356 -15.33 10.33 0.58
C ALA A 356 -14.83 8.89 0.75
N ASP A 357 -13.73 8.53 0.08
CA ASP A 357 -13.06 7.25 0.21
C ASP A 357 -12.45 7.06 1.60
N THR A 358 -11.61 7.99 2.04
CA THR A 358 -10.95 7.93 3.36
C THR A 358 -11.95 7.98 4.52
N VAL A 359 -12.94 8.87 4.49
CA VAL A 359 -13.94 8.94 5.57
C VAL A 359 -14.80 7.69 5.61
N ALA A 360 -15.15 7.13 4.44
CA ALA A 360 -15.91 5.88 4.39
C ALA A 360 -15.06 4.66 4.77
N ASP A 361 -13.77 4.62 4.41
CA ASP A 361 -12.81 3.61 4.87
C ASP A 361 -12.75 3.57 6.40
N ILE A 362 -12.46 4.70 7.03
CA ILE A 362 -12.33 4.80 8.50
C ILE A 362 -13.65 4.44 9.19
N ALA A 363 -14.77 5.01 8.74
CA ALA A 363 -16.08 4.74 9.31
C ALA A 363 -16.49 3.27 9.13
N GLY A 364 -16.27 2.69 7.95
CA GLY A 364 -16.51 1.31 7.62
C GLY A 364 -15.66 0.32 8.44
N ALA A 365 -14.40 0.68 8.72
CA ALA A 365 -13.52 -0.10 9.58
C ALA A 365 -14.09 -0.25 11.00
N ILE A 366 -14.62 0.84 11.57
CA ILE A 366 -15.23 0.84 12.90
C ILE A 366 -16.58 0.12 12.87
N ALA A 367 -17.39 0.34 11.84
CA ALA A 367 -18.68 -0.32 11.69
C ALA A 367 -18.55 -1.85 11.61
N ALA A 368 -17.65 -2.35 10.74
CA ALA A 368 -17.42 -3.80 10.59
C ALA A 368 -16.82 -4.46 11.85
N ALA A 369 -16.30 -3.68 12.79
CA ALA A 369 -15.85 -4.14 14.10
C ALA A 369 -17.00 -4.13 15.15
N THR A 370 -18.13 -3.50 14.85
CA THR A 370 -19.26 -3.35 15.75
C THR A 370 -20.21 -4.55 15.59
N PRO A 371 -20.48 -5.35 16.63
CA PRO A 371 -21.40 -6.46 16.53
C PRO A 371 -22.79 -6.01 16.00
N GLY A 372 -23.31 -6.71 15.00
CA GLY A 372 -24.58 -6.39 14.34
C GLY A 372 -24.49 -5.36 13.21
N MET A 373 -23.28 -4.89 12.88
CA MET A 373 -23.05 -3.96 11.79
C MET A 373 -22.10 -4.57 10.73
N GLU A 374 -22.37 -5.83 10.36
CA GLU A 374 -21.57 -6.53 9.37
C GLU A 374 -21.69 -5.91 7.98
N VAL A 375 -20.62 -6.02 7.18
CA VAL A 375 -20.63 -5.63 5.76
C VAL A 375 -21.64 -6.52 5.02
N PRO A 376 -22.51 -5.98 4.14
CA PRO A 376 -23.33 -6.81 3.28
C PRO A 376 -22.46 -7.79 2.46
N GLN A 377 -22.81 -9.07 2.41
CA GLN A 377 -21.98 -10.12 1.81
C GLN A 377 -21.65 -9.81 0.33
N ASP A 378 -22.64 -9.33 -0.43
CA ASP A 378 -22.44 -8.95 -1.83
C ASP A 378 -21.47 -7.77 -2.01
N TRP A 379 -21.43 -6.84 -1.03
CA TRP A 379 -20.45 -5.76 -1.02
C TRP A 379 -19.03 -6.28 -0.70
N ALA A 380 -18.94 -7.15 0.31
CA ALA A 380 -17.67 -7.77 0.69
C ALA A 380 -17.07 -8.56 -0.48
N ASP A 381 -17.87 -9.41 -1.13
CA ASP A 381 -17.43 -10.21 -2.27
C ASP A 381 -16.98 -9.33 -3.44
N ARG A 382 -17.77 -8.31 -3.79
CA ARG A 382 -17.44 -7.39 -4.90
C ARG A 382 -16.18 -6.59 -4.63
N CYS A 383 -15.99 -6.06 -3.42
CA CYS A 383 -14.78 -5.31 -3.08
C CYS A 383 -13.55 -6.21 -3.05
N PHE A 384 -13.67 -7.43 -2.53
CA PHE A 384 -12.59 -8.41 -2.58
C PHE A 384 -12.21 -8.77 -4.02
N ASP A 385 -13.20 -8.95 -4.91
CA ASP A 385 -12.94 -9.25 -6.33
C ASP A 385 -12.20 -8.12 -7.07
N MET A 386 -12.36 -6.87 -6.63
CA MET A 386 -11.67 -5.71 -7.19
C MET A 386 -10.19 -5.59 -6.75
N LEU A 387 -9.77 -6.30 -5.70
CA LEU A 387 -8.37 -6.40 -5.32
C LEU A 387 -7.60 -7.21 -6.38
N ASP A 388 -6.37 -6.82 -6.66
CA ASP A 388 -5.48 -7.66 -7.45
C ASP A 388 -4.95 -8.86 -6.65
N ASP A 389 -4.23 -9.76 -7.31
CA ASP A 389 -3.77 -11.02 -6.69
C ASP A 389 -2.84 -10.80 -5.50
N GLU A 390 -2.04 -9.73 -5.51
CA GLU A 390 -1.17 -9.38 -4.37
C GLU A 390 -1.97 -8.94 -3.17
N LEU A 391 -2.90 -8.02 -3.37
CA LEU A 391 -3.75 -7.48 -2.32
C LEU A 391 -4.69 -8.55 -1.77
N LYS A 392 -5.24 -9.43 -2.62
CA LYS A 392 -6.00 -10.62 -2.20
C LYS A 392 -5.17 -11.55 -1.33
N GLY A 393 -3.92 -11.80 -1.73
CA GLY A 393 -2.99 -12.62 -0.95
C GLY A 393 -2.72 -12.06 0.45
N LEU A 394 -2.48 -10.77 0.57
CA LEU A 394 -2.29 -10.08 1.86
C LEU A 394 -3.56 -10.15 2.72
N PHE A 395 -4.73 -9.90 2.11
CA PHE A 395 -6.02 -9.97 2.78
C PHE A 395 -6.28 -11.36 3.38
N VAL A 396 -6.13 -12.41 2.57
CA VAL A 396 -6.40 -13.80 3.00
C VAL A 396 -5.43 -14.23 4.09
N LYS A 397 -4.14 -13.94 3.95
CA LYS A 397 -3.14 -14.25 4.99
C LYS A 397 -3.47 -13.60 6.32
N PHE A 398 -3.76 -12.29 6.30
CA PHE A 398 -4.11 -11.57 7.52
C PHE A 398 -5.39 -12.13 8.15
N THR A 399 -6.45 -12.28 7.36
CA THR A 399 -7.74 -12.79 7.85
C THR A 399 -7.64 -14.21 8.41
N THR A 400 -6.87 -15.09 7.75
CA THR A 400 -6.66 -16.45 8.23
C THR A 400 -5.87 -16.48 9.54
N SER A 401 -4.86 -15.61 9.70
CA SER A 401 -4.07 -15.54 10.93
C SER A 401 -4.89 -15.05 12.14
N MET A 402 -5.96 -14.28 11.90
CA MET A 402 -6.85 -13.81 12.97
C MET A 402 -7.83 -14.88 13.46
N ASN A 403 -8.02 -15.95 12.69
CA ASN A 403 -8.93 -17.07 13.00
C ASN A 403 -8.20 -18.33 13.48
N ALA A 404 -6.86 -18.30 13.52
CA ALA A 404 -6.00 -19.40 13.97
C ALA A 404 -5.68 -19.27 15.47
#